data_920b3075a526b5c1986d50223bb9d5af
#
_entry.id   920b3075a526b5c1986d50223bb9d5af
#
_cell.length_a   1.000
_cell.length_b   1.000
_cell.length_c   1.000
_cell.angle_alpha   90.00
_cell.angle_beta   90.00
_cell.angle_gamma   90.00
#
_symmetry.space_group_name_H-M   'P 1'
#
loop_
_entity.id
_entity.type
_entity.pdbx_description
1 polymer ?
#
loop_
_entity_poly.entity_id
_entity_poly.type
_entity_poly.pdbx_seq_one_letter_code
_entity_poly.pdbx_strand_id
1 'polypeptide(L)'
;MAEYPSNIQLQTNFTTVLLLLLFNHLGRAMGRLDGKVIVLSAAAQGIGRAAAIAFAKEGAKVTATDINGEKLRELDSIAGIRTKVVDVTKKDQVEELAKEHDHVDVLFNVAGFVHHGSILDCEEADWDFTMNVNVRSMFLMTRAFLPKMLAKKSGNIINMSSVASSIKGVVNRCVYSTSKAAVIGLTKSVAADYLDQGIRCNCVCPGTVDTPSLRGRIQAQPDPEQAYKDFMARQKTGRMCTAEEVAYLCVYLASDESAYVTGTEHIIDGGWRL
;
A
#
# COMPACT_ATOMS: atom_id res chain seq x y z
N MET A 1 3.31 70.16 22.19
CA MET A 1 2.80 69.26 21.10
C MET A 1 4.01 68.54 20.57
N ALA A 2 4.13 67.32 20.92
CA ALA A 2 5.22 66.46 20.42
C ALA A 2 4.55 65.24 19.75
N GLU A 3 4.73 65.12 18.43
CA GLU A 3 4.25 63.99 17.63
C GLU A 3 5.15 62.76 17.86
N TYR A 4 4.56 61.62 18.19
CA TYR A 4 5.22 60.32 18.26
C TYR A 4 5.16 59.66 16.89
N PRO A 5 6.26 59.01 16.41
CA PRO A 5 6.26 58.37 15.10
C PRO A 5 5.60 56.99 15.13
N SER A 6 4.71 56.79 14.20
CA SER A 6 3.84 55.61 13.96
C SER A 6 4.55 54.39 13.29
N ASN A 7 5.87 54.22 13.44
CA ASN A 7 6.65 53.21 12.67
C ASN A 7 7.06 51.96 13.46
N ILE A 8 6.71 51.84 14.74
CA ILE A 8 7.13 50.66 15.55
C ILE A 8 6.15 49.48 15.46
N GLN A 9 4.88 49.71 15.10
CA GLN A 9 3.84 48.72 15.15
C GLN A 9 3.80 47.75 13.92
N LEU A 10 4.42 48.15 12.80
CA LEU A 10 4.48 47.28 11.58
C LEU A 10 5.65 46.32 11.58
N GLN A 11 6.77 46.63 12.26
CA GLN A 11 7.91 45.70 12.32
C GLN A 11 7.70 44.54 13.31
N THR A 12 6.91 44.74 14.36
CA THR A 12 6.59 43.68 15.34
C THR A 12 5.71 42.57 14.73
N ASN A 13 4.85 42.88 13.79
CA ASN A 13 3.97 41.88 13.15
C ASN A 13 4.69 40.94 12.17
N PHE A 14 5.71 41.45 11.45
CA PHE A 14 6.42 40.62 10.46
C PHE A 14 7.36 39.61 11.14
N THR A 15 8.06 40.02 12.17
CA THR A 15 8.94 39.12 12.95
C THR A 15 8.12 38.11 13.76
N THR A 16 6.98 38.48 14.30
CA THR A 16 6.08 37.57 15.02
C THR A 16 5.44 36.57 14.10
N VAL A 17 5.02 36.97 12.89
CA VAL A 17 4.47 36.08 11.86
C VAL A 17 5.56 35.13 11.34
N LEU A 18 6.78 35.64 11.12
CA LEU A 18 7.92 34.80 10.68
C LEU A 18 8.32 33.80 11.75
N LEU A 19 8.34 34.20 13.02
CA LEU A 19 8.60 33.32 14.17
C LEU A 19 7.47 32.30 14.34
N LEU A 20 6.20 32.65 14.18
CA LEU A 20 5.07 31.72 14.21
C LEU A 20 5.11 30.74 13.04
N LEU A 21 5.52 31.17 11.84
CA LEU A 21 5.73 30.30 10.69
C LEU A 21 6.93 29.38 10.89
N LEU A 22 8.03 29.86 11.47
CA LEU A 22 9.19 29.06 11.86
C LEU A 22 8.86 28.10 13.01
N PHE A 23 8.11 28.52 14.03
CA PHE A 23 7.65 27.64 15.11
C PHE A 23 6.68 26.57 14.62
N ASN A 24 5.77 26.90 13.70
CA ASN A 24 4.90 25.89 13.06
C ASN A 24 5.67 24.94 12.13
N HIS A 25 6.80 25.37 11.56
CA HIS A 25 7.67 24.51 10.74
C HIS A 25 8.62 23.68 11.61
N LEU A 26 9.12 24.21 12.71
CA LEU A 26 10.03 23.56 13.67
C LEU A 26 9.31 22.69 14.71
N GLY A 27 8.00 22.91 14.92
CA GLY A 27 7.19 22.15 15.91
C GLY A 27 6.47 20.94 15.37
N ARG A 28 6.48 20.71 14.05
CA ARG A 28 5.92 19.48 13.49
C ARG A 28 7.01 18.41 13.56
N ALA A 29 6.85 17.45 14.46
CA ALA A 29 7.70 16.25 14.43
C ALA A 29 7.70 15.71 13.00
N MET A 30 8.88 15.56 12.38
CA MET A 30 9.01 15.01 11.04
C MET A 30 8.38 13.63 11.04
N GLY A 31 7.44 13.39 10.11
CA GLY A 31 6.84 12.08 9.93
C GLY A 31 7.88 11.09 9.39
N ARG A 32 7.65 9.81 9.63
CA ARG A 32 8.55 8.70 9.19
C ARG A 32 8.73 8.63 7.67
N LEU A 33 7.83 9.26 6.89
CA LEU A 33 7.82 9.26 5.43
C LEU A 33 7.89 10.68 4.85
N ASP A 34 8.38 11.64 5.64
CA ASP A 34 8.38 13.06 5.27
C ASP A 34 9.08 13.28 3.93
N GLY A 35 8.38 13.93 3.00
CA GLY A 35 8.86 14.23 1.66
C GLY A 35 8.93 13.06 0.67
N LYS A 36 8.75 11.80 1.09
CA LYS A 36 8.78 10.63 0.19
C LYS A 36 7.62 10.67 -0.81
N VAL A 37 7.92 10.33 -2.06
CA VAL A 37 6.92 10.18 -3.14
C VAL A 37 6.51 8.72 -3.22
N ILE A 38 5.23 8.44 -2.99
CA ILE A 38 4.67 7.08 -2.92
C ILE A 38 3.57 6.92 -3.96
N VAL A 39 3.63 5.83 -4.72
CA VAL A 39 2.55 5.40 -5.62
C VAL A 39 1.98 4.09 -5.09
N LEU A 40 0.65 3.99 -4.97
CA LEU A 40 0.00 2.75 -4.60
C LEU A 40 -1.25 2.45 -5.41
N SER A 41 -1.54 1.15 -5.57
CA SER A 41 -2.72 0.64 -6.26
C SER A 41 -3.81 0.17 -5.28
N ALA A 42 -5.04 0.01 -5.77
CA ALA A 42 -6.21 -0.44 -5.01
C ALA A 42 -6.47 0.37 -3.74
N ALA A 43 -6.42 1.70 -3.86
CA ALA A 43 -6.50 2.65 -2.76
C ALA A 43 -7.93 3.06 -2.38
N ALA A 44 -8.96 2.67 -3.14
CA ALA A 44 -10.33 3.10 -2.88
C ALA A 44 -10.93 2.51 -1.60
N GLN A 45 -10.41 1.37 -1.11
CA GLN A 45 -10.93 0.71 0.08
C GLN A 45 -9.89 -0.19 0.78
N GLY A 46 -10.25 -0.70 1.98
CA GLY A 46 -9.49 -1.72 2.70
C GLY A 46 -8.04 -1.30 2.98
N ILE A 47 -7.10 -2.24 2.81
CA ILE A 47 -5.68 -2.04 3.15
C ILE A 47 -5.07 -0.88 2.34
N GLY A 48 -5.36 -0.79 1.03
CA GLY A 48 -4.82 0.27 0.20
C GLY A 48 -5.26 1.67 0.67
N ARG A 49 -6.53 1.83 1.03
CA ARG A 49 -7.05 3.10 1.57
C ARG A 49 -6.41 3.45 2.92
N ALA A 50 -6.35 2.48 3.82
CA ALA A 50 -5.72 2.69 5.12
C ALA A 50 -4.23 3.06 4.99
N ALA A 51 -3.51 2.40 4.07
CA ALA A 51 -2.11 2.69 3.80
C ALA A 51 -1.91 4.08 3.17
N ALA A 52 -2.75 4.48 2.20
CA ALA A 52 -2.69 5.82 1.60
C ALA A 52 -2.81 6.91 2.67
N ILE A 53 -3.79 6.76 3.58
CA ILE A 53 -4.03 7.68 4.69
C ILE A 53 -2.85 7.68 5.68
N ALA A 54 -2.35 6.49 6.04
CA ALA A 54 -1.24 6.37 6.97
C ALA A 54 0.05 6.99 6.40
N PHE A 55 0.36 6.74 5.12
CA PHE A 55 1.52 7.34 4.45
C PHE A 55 1.44 8.88 4.40
N ALA A 56 0.27 9.42 4.06
CA ALA A 56 0.07 10.87 4.04
C ALA A 56 0.19 11.50 5.43
N LYS A 57 -0.33 10.85 6.48
CA LYS A 57 -0.17 11.28 7.88
C LYS A 57 1.30 11.33 8.31
N GLU A 58 2.13 10.44 7.78
CA GLU A 58 3.57 10.38 8.02
C GLU A 58 4.37 11.33 7.09
N GLY A 59 3.70 12.23 6.36
CA GLY A 59 4.35 13.28 5.57
C GLY A 59 4.67 12.92 4.12
N ALA A 60 4.25 11.75 3.62
CA ALA A 60 4.46 11.37 2.24
C ALA A 60 3.56 12.14 1.26
N LYS A 61 4.05 12.29 0.02
CA LYS A 61 3.27 12.71 -1.16
C LYS A 61 2.76 11.45 -1.85
N VAL A 62 1.48 11.17 -1.69
CA VAL A 62 0.87 9.91 -2.10
C VAL A 62 0.08 10.07 -3.40
N THR A 63 0.37 9.25 -4.42
CA THR A 63 -0.51 9.04 -5.56
C THR A 63 -1.27 7.74 -5.35
N ALA A 64 -2.54 7.86 -4.98
CA ALA A 64 -3.46 6.77 -4.72
C ALA A 64 -4.21 6.40 -6.00
N THR A 65 -4.15 5.14 -6.43
CA THR A 65 -4.82 4.69 -7.66
C THR A 65 -5.80 3.55 -7.40
N ASP A 66 -6.89 3.53 -8.15
CA ASP A 66 -7.90 2.46 -8.15
C ASP A 66 -8.68 2.49 -9.46
N ILE A 67 -9.37 1.40 -9.80
CA ILE A 67 -10.34 1.36 -10.90
C ILE A 67 -11.67 2.02 -10.50
N ASN A 68 -12.00 2.04 -9.22
CA ASN A 68 -13.22 2.63 -8.68
C ASN A 68 -13.02 4.12 -8.37
N GLY A 69 -13.23 4.95 -9.38
CA GLY A 69 -13.03 6.40 -9.27
C GLY A 69 -14.00 7.09 -8.29
N GLU A 70 -15.20 6.55 -8.07
CA GLU A 70 -16.16 7.14 -7.13
C GLU A 70 -15.66 7.04 -5.69
N LYS A 71 -15.33 5.83 -5.23
CA LYS A 71 -14.77 5.61 -3.89
C LYS A 71 -13.38 6.24 -3.72
N LEU A 72 -12.59 6.25 -4.78
CA LEU A 72 -11.25 6.81 -4.74
C LEU A 72 -11.27 8.32 -4.42
N ARG A 73 -12.25 9.06 -4.96
CA ARG A 73 -12.43 10.50 -4.70
C ARG A 73 -12.66 10.87 -3.23
N GLU A 74 -13.07 9.92 -2.39
CA GLU A 74 -13.16 10.17 -0.94
C GLU A 74 -11.80 10.55 -0.32
N LEU A 75 -10.69 10.20 -0.98
CA LEU A 75 -9.34 10.54 -0.55
C LEU A 75 -8.88 11.95 -0.98
N ASP A 76 -9.58 12.62 -1.91
CA ASP A 76 -9.16 13.92 -2.45
C ASP A 76 -9.12 15.04 -1.39
N SER A 77 -9.91 14.90 -0.32
CA SER A 77 -9.93 15.86 0.80
C SER A 77 -8.75 15.68 1.76
N ILE A 78 -7.93 14.64 1.61
CA ILE A 78 -6.84 14.32 2.54
C ILE A 78 -5.55 14.96 2.03
N ALA A 79 -5.00 15.88 2.83
CA ALA A 79 -3.75 16.54 2.51
C ALA A 79 -2.61 15.52 2.27
N GLY A 80 -1.85 15.73 1.20
CA GLY A 80 -0.76 14.84 0.80
C GLY A 80 -1.18 13.68 -0.11
N ILE A 81 -2.47 13.50 -0.40
CA ILE A 81 -2.97 12.48 -1.33
C ILE A 81 -3.45 13.14 -2.63
N ARG A 82 -2.98 12.60 -3.75
CA ARG A 82 -3.53 12.81 -5.10
C ARG A 82 -4.14 11.50 -5.57
N THR A 83 -5.33 11.54 -6.14
CA THR A 83 -5.99 10.35 -6.69
C THR A 83 -5.87 10.28 -8.21
N LYS A 84 -5.82 9.07 -8.75
CA LYS A 84 -5.89 8.82 -10.20
C LYS A 84 -6.57 7.48 -10.48
N VAL A 85 -7.57 7.49 -11.38
CA VAL A 85 -8.20 6.24 -11.84
C VAL A 85 -7.26 5.50 -12.77
N VAL A 86 -6.88 4.27 -12.40
CA VAL A 86 -5.95 3.42 -13.16
C VAL A 86 -6.35 1.97 -13.02
N ASP A 87 -6.50 1.29 -14.15
CA ASP A 87 -6.55 -0.17 -14.21
C ASP A 87 -5.11 -0.71 -14.34
N VAL A 88 -4.56 -1.23 -13.25
CA VAL A 88 -3.18 -1.75 -13.20
C VAL A 88 -2.96 -3.01 -14.04
N THR A 89 -4.01 -3.60 -14.61
CA THR A 89 -3.92 -4.70 -15.59
C THR A 89 -3.69 -4.20 -17.02
N LYS A 90 -3.84 -2.88 -17.25
CA LYS A 90 -3.65 -2.21 -18.55
C LYS A 90 -2.29 -1.56 -18.61
N LYS A 91 -1.43 -2.12 -19.47
CA LYS A 91 -0.04 -1.68 -19.61
C LYS A 91 0.08 -0.20 -19.95
N ASP A 92 -0.74 0.29 -20.89
CA ASP A 92 -0.76 1.68 -21.35
C ASP A 92 -1.09 2.66 -20.22
N GLN A 93 -2.10 2.34 -19.37
CA GLN A 93 -2.46 3.17 -18.22
C GLN A 93 -1.36 3.20 -17.16
N VAL A 94 -0.68 2.06 -16.94
CA VAL A 94 0.44 1.97 -16.00
C VAL A 94 1.65 2.78 -16.50
N GLU A 95 1.97 2.70 -17.79
CA GLU A 95 3.05 3.47 -18.41
C GLU A 95 2.76 4.98 -18.40
N GLU A 96 1.51 5.38 -18.62
CA GLU A 96 1.08 6.77 -18.50
C GLU A 96 1.20 7.28 -17.06
N LEU A 97 0.72 6.50 -16.08
CA LEU A 97 0.90 6.83 -14.67
C LEU A 97 2.39 7.03 -14.31
N ALA A 98 3.26 6.15 -14.81
CA ALA A 98 4.69 6.25 -14.53
C ALA A 98 5.31 7.52 -15.16
N LYS A 99 4.87 7.97 -16.34
CA LYS A 99 5.36 9.21 -16.97
C LYS A 99 5.05 10.47 -16.17
N GLU A 100 3.99 10.48 -15.36
CA GLU A 100 3.61 11.62 -14.53
C GLU A 100 4.53 11.86 -13.32
N HIS A 101 5.45 10.97 -13.06
CA HIS A 101 6.36 11.03 -11.92
C HIS A 101 7.80 11.12 -12.38
N ASP A 102 8.52 12.16 -12.00
CA ASP A 102 9.95 12.26 -12.25
C ASP A 102 10.73 11.22 -11.44
N HIS A 103 10.29 10.96 -10.21
CA HIS A 103 10.82 9.91 -9.33
C HIS A 103 9.71 9.33 -8.44
N VAL A 104 9.97 8.14 -7.92
CA VAL A 104 9.15 7.48 -6.90
C VAL A 104 10.08 6.83 -5.88
N ASP A 105 9.86 7.09 -4.59
CA ASP A 105 10.64 6.51 -3.51
C ASP A 105 10.06 5.15 -3.08
N VAL A 106 8.72 5.02 -3.10
CA VAL A 106 8.03 3.79 -2.72
C VAL A 106 6.94 3.45 -3.72
N LEU A 107 6.95 2.22 -4.21
CA LEU A 107 5.86 1.62 -4.98
C LEU A 107 5.17 0.57 -4.12
N PHE A 108 3.87 0.75 -3.83
CA PHE A 108 3.09 -0.22 -3.07
C PHE A 108 2.02 -0.88 -3.94
N ASN A 109 2.26 -2.12 -4.30
CA ASN A 109 1.38 -2.94 -5.12
C ASN A 109 0.37 -3.68 -4.24
N VAL A 110 -0.88 -3.21 -4.19
CA VAL A 110 -1.95 -3.74 -3.33
C VAL A 110 -3.04 -4.45 -4.12
N ALA A 111 -3.20 -4.12 -5.41
CA ALA A 111 -4.26 -4.68 -6.23
C ALA A 111 -4.29 -6.22 -6.16
N GLY A 112 -5.49 -6.77 -5.98
CA GLY A 112 -5.65 -8.20 -5.87
C GLY A 112 -7.11 -8.63 -5.80
N PHE A 113 -7.34 -9.87 -6.21
CA PHE A 113 -8.63 -10.54 -6.21
C PHE A 113 -8.50 -11.90 -5.50
N VAL A 114 -9.53 -12.29 -4.76
CA VAL A 114 -9.57 -13.56 -4.02
C VAL A 114 -10.54 -14.50 -4.72
N HIS A 115 -10.03 -15.39 -5.54
CA HIS A 115 -10.81 -16.50 -6.09
C HIS A 115 -11.13 -17.54 -5.01
N HIS A 116 -12.32 -18.13 -5.07
CA HIS A 116 -12.78 -19.19 -4.18
C HIS A 116 -13.09 -20.44 -5.01
N GLY A 117 -12.30 -21.47 -4.82
CA GLY A 117 -12.47 -22.74 -5.50
C GLY A 117 -11.28 -23.67 -5.29
N SER A 118 -11.56 -25.00 -5.38
CA SER A 118 -10.52 -26.04 -5.47
C SER A 118 -9.92 -26.04 -6.89
N ILE A 119 -8.97 -26.94 -7.15
CA ILE A 119 -8.39 -27.09 -8.50
C ILE A 119 -9.43 -27.52 -9.55
N LEU A 120 -10.43 -28.28 -9.14
CA LEU A 120 -11.48 -28.79 -10.04
C LEU A 120 -12.61 -27.76 -10.26
N ASP A 121 -12.74 -26.78 -9.37
CA ASP A 121 -13.74 -25.70 -9.44
C ASP A 121 -13.22 -24.46 -10.17
N CYS A 122 -11.92 -24.43 -10.49
CA CYS A 122 -11.27 -23.28 -11.10
C CYS A 122 -11.22 -23.45 -12.62
N GLU A 123 -11.98 -22.63 -13.34
CA GLU A 123 -11.93 -22.57 -14.80
C GLU A 123 -10.67 -21.81 -15.26
N GLU A 124 -10.24 -22.03 -16.52
CA GLU A 124 -9.10 -21.30 -17.11
C GLU A 124 -9.29 -19.79 -17.06
N ALA A 125 -10.51 -19.30 -17.26
CA ALA A 125 -10.83 -17.88 -17.17
C ALA A 125 -10.59 -17.30 -15.75
N ASP A 126 -10.90 -18.07 -14.70
CA ASP A 126 -10.64 -17.68 -13.30
C ASP A 126 -9.14 -17.63 -13.02
N TRP A 127 -8.41 -18.61 -13.55
CA TRP A 127 -6.96 -18.66 -13.49
C TRP A 127 -6.35 -17.42 -14.15
N ASP A 128 -6.68 -17.16 -15.40
CA ASP A 128 -6.15 -16.04 -16.18
C ASP A 128 -6.47 -14.69 -15.54
N PHE A 129 -7.73 -14.49 -15.12
CA PHE A 129 -8.15 -13.29 -14.43
C PHE A 129 -7.37 -13.08 -13.13
N THR A 130 -7.29 -14.11 -12.29
CA THR A 130 -6.61 -14.02 -10.98
C THR A 130 -5.12 -13.75 -11.15
N MET A 131 -4.45 -14.45 -12.06
CA MET A 131 -3.03 -14.23 -12.36
C MET A 131 -2.78 -12.85 -12.97
N ASN A 132 -3.66 -12.38 -13.83
CA ASN A 132 -3.57 -11.05 -14.41
C ASN A 132 -3.69 -9.94 -13.35
N VAL A 133 -4.66 -10.05 -12.43
CA VAL A 133 -4.88 -9.05 -11.38
C VAL A 133 -3.81 -9.14 -10.30
N ASN A 134 -3.48 -10.34 -9.81
CA ASN A 134 -2.63 -10.49 -8.61
C ASN A 134 -1.13 -10.49 -8.90
N VAL A 135 -0.72 -10.92 -10.11
CA VAL A 135 0.70 -11.10 -10.45
C VAL A 135 1.13 -10.18 -11.57
N ARG A 136 0.44 -10.25 -12.72
CA ARG A 136 0.82 -9.47 -13.90
C ARG A 136 0.72 -7.97 -13.64
N SER A 137 -0.27 -7.51 -12.88
CA SER A 137 -0.38 -6.10 -12.49
C SER A 137 0.86 -5.61 -11.73
N MET A 138 1.34 -6.39 -10.75
CA MET A 138 2.54 -6.06 -9.97
C MET A 138 3.81 -6.06 -10.83
N PHE A 139 3.90 -6.99 -11.78
CA PHE A 139 4.97 -7.01 -12.78
C PHE A 139 4.94 -5.73 -13.63
N LEU A 140 3.78 -5.33 -14.15
CA LEU A 140 3.64 -4.13 -14.97
C LEU A 140 4.01 -2.85 -14.21
N MET A 141 3.49 -2.70 -12.98
CA MET A 141 3.78 -1.57 -12.11
C MET A 141 5.28 -1.52 -11.77
N THR A 142 5.84 -2.63 -11.32
CA THR A 142 7.28 -2.70 -10.99
C THR A 142 8.13 -2.34 -12.21
N ARG A 143 7.85 -2.95 -13.37
CA ARG A 143 8.60 -2.68 -14.62
C ARG A 143 8.53 -1.21 -15.06
N ALA A 144 7.41 -0.54 -14.85
CA ALA A 144 7.23 0.85 -15.26
C ALA A 144 7.95 1.85 -14.34
N PHE A 145 7.99 1.57 -13.02
CA PHE A 145 8.57 2.48 -12.03
C PHE A 145 10.04 2.20 -11.70
N LEU A 146 10.50 0.96 -11.81
CA LEU A 146 11.86 0.55 -11.47
C LEU A 146 12.96 1.35 -12.18
N PRO A 147 12.87 1.69 -13.48
CA PRO A 147 13.90 2.51 -14.14
C PRO A 147 14.14 3.86 -13.48
N LYS A 148 13.09 4.50 -12.92
CA LYS A 148 13.20 5.77 -12.19
C LYS A 148 13.89 5.62 -10.85
N MET A 149 13.62 4.52 -10.15
CA MET A 149 14.30 4.15 -8.91
C MET A 149 15.77 3.85 -9.14
N LEU A 150 16.10 3.11 -10.22
CA LEU A 150 17.48 2.79 -10.61
C LEU A 150 18.27 4.05 -10.97
N ALA A 151 17.67 5.00 -11.71
CA ALA A 151 18.31 6.28 -12.05
C ALA A 151 18.69 7.09 -10.78
N LYS A 152 17.90 6.96 -9.71
CA LYS A 152 18.13 7.59 -8.40
C LYS A 152 19.04 6.76 -7.50
N LYS A 153 19.31 5.50 -7.86
CA LYS A 153 19.99 4.47 -7.01
C LYS A 153 19.31 4.33 -5.63
N SER A 154 18.02 4.49 -5.59
CA SER A 154 17.22 4.42 -4.38
C SER A 154 15.77 4.09 -4.74
N GLY A 155 15.22 3.04 -4.17
CA GLY A 155 13.83 2.66 -4.38
C GLY A 155 13.38 1.57 -3.43
N ASN A 156 12.09 1.55 -3.17
CA ASN A 156 11.49 0.58 -2.27
C ASN A 156 10.17 0.07 -2.86
N ILE A 157 10.07 -1.23 -3.03
CA ILE A 157 8.88 -1.90 -3.57
C ILE A 157 8.27 -2.76 -2.47
N ILE A 158 6.98 -2.58 -2.24
CA ILE A 158 6.20 -3.36 -1.29
C ILE A 158 5.09 -4.06 -2.07
N ASN A 159 5.02 -5.38 -2.00
CA ASN A 159 4.01 -6.17 -2.68
C ASN A 159 3.03 -6.78 -1.68
N MET A 160 1.73 -6.75 -1.97
CA MET A 160 0.71 -7.39 -1.14
C MET A 160 0.57 -8.86 -1.53
N SER A 161 1.14 -9.76 -0.70
CA SER A 161 0.93 -11.20 -0.79
C SER A 161 -0.18 -11.64 0.19
N SER A 162 -0.04 -12.80 0.79
CA SER A 162 -0.97 -13.39 1.78
C SER A 162 -0.30 -14.54 2.52
N VAL A 163 -0.78 -14.86 3.71
CA VAL A 163 -0.48 -16.14 4.38
C VAL A 163 -0.98 -17.33 3.53
N ALA A 164 -2.13 -17.18 2.87
CA ALA A 164 -2.61 -18.16 1.88
C ALA A 164 -1.75 -18.07 0.60
N SER A 165 -0.60 -18.74 0.61
CA SER A 165 0.44 -18.73 -0.42
C SER A 165 1.36 -19.95 -0.25
N SER A 166 2.65 -19.81 -0.51
CA SER A 166 3.69 -20.81 -0.13
C SER A 166 3.88 -20.93 1.40
N ILE A 167 3.28 -20.02 2.19
CA ILE A 167 3.38 -20.02 3.65
C ILE A 167 2.39 -21.02 4.26
N LYS A 168 1.14 -21.03 3.78
CA LYS A 168 0.07 -21.91 4.29
C LYS A 168 -0.90 -22.31 3.17
N GLY A 169 -1.15 -23.61 3.04
CA GLY A 169 -2.26 -24.13 2.23
C GLY A 169 -3.60 -23.77 2.87
N VAL A 170 -4.53 -23.27 2.07
CA VAL A 170 -5.89 -22.90 2.51
C VAL A 170 -6.91 -23.53 1.56
N VAL A 171 -7.88 -24.23 2.15
CA VAL A 171 -8.95 -24.90 1.39
C VAL A 171 -9.69 -23.90 0.49
N ASN A 172 -10.03 -24.34 -0.72
CA ASN A 172 -10.74 -23.53 -1.72
C ASN A 172 -10.05 -22.20 -2.08
N ARG A 173 -8.71 -22.24 -2.20
CA ARG A 173 -7.88 -21.08 -2.57
C ARG A 173 -6.81 -21.44 -3.62
N CYS A 174 -7.10 -22.42 -4.50
CA CYS A 174 -6.10 -22.94 -5.42
C CYS A 174 -5.39 -21.83 -6.21
N VAL A 175 -6.06 -21.15 -7.13
CA VAL A 175 -5.43 -20.12 -7.95
C VAL A 175 -5.04 -18.87 -7.13
N TYR A 176 -5.83 -18.52 -6.11
CA TYR A 176 -5.46 -17.40 -5.24
C TYR A 176 -4.13 -17.64 -4.53
N SER A 177 -3.97 -18.78 -3.85
CA SER A 177 -2.73 -19.11 -3.14
C SER A 177 -1.55 -19.24 -4.09
N THR A 178 -1.74 -19.82 -5.27
CA THR A 178 -0.73 -19.89 -6.32
C THR A 178 -0.28 -18.49 -6.74
N SER A 179 -1.23 -17.58 -6.98
CA SER A 179 -0.91 -16.20 -7.35
C SER A 179 -0.13 -15.45 -6.25
N LYS A 180 -0.49 -15.69 -4.98
CA LYS A 180 0.19 -15.05 -3.83
C LYS A 180 1.58 -15.65 -3.55
N ALA A 181 1.79 -16.94 -3.84
CA ALA A 181 3.11 -17.56 -3.86
C ALA A 181 3.99 -16.98 -4.98
N ALA A 182 3.43 -16.74 -6.17
CA ALA A 182 4.14 -16.10 -7.27
C ALA A 182 4.58 -14.66 -6.91
N VAL A 183 3.79 -13.91 -6.15
CA VAL A 183 4.16 -12.58 -5.63
C VAL A 183 5.37 -12.65 -4.70
N ILE A 184 5.47 -13.68 -3.85
CA ILE A 184 6.65 -13.90 -3.00
C ILE A 184 7.89 -14.15 -3.88
N GLY A 185 7.76 -15.00 -4.90
CA GLY A 185 8.83 -15.27 -5.87
C GLY A 185 9.28 -13.99 -6.61
N LEU A 186 8.32 -13.21 -7.13
CA LEU A 186 8.61 -11.93 -7.79
C LEU A 186 9.35 -10.96 -6.86
N THR A 187 8.92 -10.88 -5.59
CA THR A 187 9.55 -10.01 -4.58
C THR A 187 11.01 -10.35 -4.37
N LYS A 188 11.32 -11.64 -4.19
CA LYS A 188 12.69 -12.14 -3.98
C LYS A 188 13.56 -11.92 -5.21
N SER A 189 13.03 -12.18 -6.41
CA SER A 189 13.76 -11.97 -7.66
C SER A 189 14.13 -10.50 -7.86
N VAL A 190 13.18 -9.58 -7.69
CA VAL A 190 13.46 -8.13 -7.82
C VAL A 190 14.47 -7.67 -6.75
N ALA A 191 14.36 -8.17 -5.51
CA ALA A 191 15.34 -7.85 -4.48
C ALA A 191 16.74 -8.35 -4.85
N ALA A 192 16.88 -9.58 -5.31
CA ALA A 192 18.16 -10.18 -5.68
C ALA A 192 18.82 -9.48 -6.87
N ASP A 193 18.00 -9.10 -7.89
CA ASP A 193 18.52 -8.52 -9.13
C ASP A 193 19.00 -7.06 -8.95
N TYR A 194 18.47 -6.31 -7.98
CA TYR A 194 18.67 -4.85 -7.91
C TYR A 194 19.12 -4.33 -6.54
N LEU A 195 19.46 -5.21 -5.58
CA LEU A 195 19.90 -4.80 -4.25
C LEU A 195 21.17 -3.94 -4.29
N ASP A 196 22.15 -4.31 -5.08
CA ASP A 196 23.42 -3.59 -5.28
C ASP A 196 23.25 -2.23 -5.96
N GLN A 197 22.06 -1.98 -6.54
CA GLN A 197 21.66 -0.73 -7.18
C GLN A 197 20.77 0.13 -6.28
N GLY A 198 20.65 -0.22 -4.98
CA GLY A 198 19.92 0.57 -3.98
C GLY A 198 18.40 0.31 -3.98
N ILE A 199 17.94 -0.81 -4.53
CA ILE A 199 16.51 -1.17 -4.55
C ILE A 199 16.22 -2.22 -3.48
N ARG A 200 15.23 -1.94 -2.64
CA ARG A 200 14.64 -2.93 -1.73
C ARG A 200 13.30 -3.40 -2.27
N CYS A 201 13.00 -4.67 -2.09
CA CYS A 201 11.71 -5.25 -2.45
C CYS A 201 11.28 -6.24 -1.36
N ASN A 202 10.11 -6.02 -0.77
CA ASN A 202 9.54 -6.85 0.28
C ASN A 202 8.08 -7.18 -0.02
N CYS A 203 7.53 -8.19 0.63
CA CYS A 203 6.09 -8.41 0.60
C CYS A 203 5.47 -8.53 1.99
N VAL A 204 4.22 -8.07 2.09
CA VAL A 204 3.38 -8.21 3.28
C VAL A 204 2.44 -9.38 3.06
N CYS A 205 2.33 -10.25 4.06
CA CYS A 205 1.54 -11.48 4.02
C CYS A 205 0.50 -11.48 5.15
N PRO A 206 -0.64 -10.79 4.96
CA PRO A 206 -1.68 -10.75 5.97
C PRO A 206 -2.39 -12.09 6.12
N GLY A 207 -2.92 -12.32 7.33
CA GLY A 207 -3.97 -13.29 7.61
C GLY A 207 -5.34 -12.76 7.20
N THR A 208 -6.35 -12.95 8.07
CA THR A 208 -7.69 -12.41 7.82
C THR A 208 -7.76 -10.95 8.26
N VAL A 209 -8.02 -10.06 7.30
CA VAL A 209 -8.16 -8.61 7.54
C VAL A 209 -9.60 -8.20 7.32
N ASP A 210 -10.19 -7.50 8.28
CA ASP A 210 -11.55 -6.97 8.20
C ASP A 210 -11.59 -5.81 7.20
N THR A 211 -12.04 -6.11 5.99
CA THR A 211 -12.12 -5.19 4.87
C THR A 211 -13.50 -5.26 4.21
N PRO A 212 -13.92 -4.22 3.47
CA PRO A 212 -15.18 -4.28 2.70
C PRO A 212 -15.25 -5.49 1.77
N SER A 213 -14.14 -5.87 1.14
CA SER A 213 -14.06 -7.06 0.28
C SER A 213 -14.30 -8.36 1.07
N LEU A 214 -13.75 -8.49 2.28
CA LEU A 214 -14.02 -9.67 3.13
C LEU A 214 -15.47 -9.69 3.59
N ARG A 215 -16.00 -8.56 4.06
CA ARG A 215 -17.39 -8.45 4.50
C ARG A 215 -18.36 -8.83 3.39
N GLY A 216 -18.13 -8.35 2.15
CA GLY A 216 -18.93 -8.76 0.98
C GLY A 216 -18.87 -10.26 0.72
N ARG A 217 -17.71 -10.90 0.85
CA ARG A 217 -17.56 -12.36 0.69
C ARG A 217 -18.23 -13.15 1.81
N ILE A 218 -18.26 -12.64 3.03
CA ILE A 218 -18.98 -13.24 4.16
C ILE A 218 -20.49 -13.16 3.89
N GLN A 219 -21.00 -11.99 3.51
CA GLN A 219 -22.42 -11.79 3.22
C GLN A 219 -22.92 -12.62 2.02
N ALA A 220 -22.05 -12.99 1.10
CA ALA A 220 -22.40 -13.84 -0.05
C ALA A 220 -22.40 -15.35 0.29
N GLN A 221 -22.06 -15.76 1.54
CA GLN A 221 -22.15 -17.17 1.94
C GLN A 221 -23.61 -17.56 2.27
N PRO A 222 -23.98 -18.86 2.15
CA PRO A 222 -25.31 -19.34 2.54
C PRO A 222 -25.65 -19.06 4.01
N ASP A 223 -24.66 -19.12 4.89
CA ASP A 223 -24.77 -18.75 6.30
C ASP A 223 -23.67 -17.71 6.63
N PRO A 224 -23.97 -16.40 6.54
CA PRO A 224 -23.01 -15.34 6.82
C PRO A 224 -22.54 -15.31 8.29
N GLU A 225 -23.40 -15.72 9.23
CA GLU A 225 -23.03 -15.73 10.66
C GLU A 225 -22.00 -16.81 10.95
N GLN A 226 -22.23 -18.03 10.45
CA GLN A 226 -21.25 -19.10 10.59
C GLN A 226 -19.95 -18.77 9.84
N ALA A 227 -20.04 -18.22 8.62
CA ALA A 227 -18.89 -17.79 7.85
C ALA A 227 -18.05 -16.75 8.61
N TYR A 228 -18.70 -15.78 9.29
CA TYR A 228 -17.99 -14.81 10.13
C TYR A 228 -17.24 -15.50 11.29
N LYS A 229 -17.90 -16.43 11.99
CA LYS A 229 -17.27 -17.22 13.06
C LYS A 229 -16.06 -18.02 12.56
N ASP A 230 -16.18 -18.64 11.39
CA ASP A 230 -15.11 -19.41 10.77
C ASP A 230 -13.90 -18.52 10.39
N PHE A 231 -14.15 -17.31 9.88
CA PHE A 231 -13.09 -16.35 9.61
C PHE A 231 -12.41 -15.84 10.89
N MET A 232 -13.19 -15.63 11.96
CA MET A 232 -12.67 -15.24 13.28
C MET A 232 -11.79 -16.34 13.90
N ALA A 233 -12.23 -17.60 13.82
CA ALA A 233 -11.54 -18.73 14.42
C ALA A 233 -10.15 -19.03 13.81
N ARG A 234 -9.82 -18.46 12.66
CA ARG A 234 -8.52 -18.67 12.00
C ARG A 234 -7.36 -18.09 12.81
N GLN A 235 -7.58 -16.95 13.45
CA GLN A 235 -6.55 -16.22 14.16
C GLN A 235 -6.51 -16.62 15.63
N LYS A 236 -5.34 -17.04 16.14
CA LYS A 236 -5.14 -17.38 17.55
C LYS A 236 -5.35 -16.20 18.50
N THR A 237 -5.25 -14.98 17.97
CA THR A 237 -5.57 -13.74 18.72
C THR A 237 -7.06 -13.55 18.99
N GLY A 238 -7.94 -14.38 18.42
CA GLY A 238 -9.40 -14.30 18.62
C GLY A 238 -10.10 -13.15 17.91
N ARG A 239 -9.40 -12.42 17.01
CA ARG A 239 -9.97 -11.33 16.21
C ARG A 239 -9.35 -11.27 14.82
N MET A 240 -10.04 -10.63 13.89
CA MET A 240 -9.46 -10.24 12.61
C MET A 240 -8.50 -9.07 12.78
N CYS A 241 -7.53 -8.96 11.88
CA CYS A 241 -6.67 -7.80 11.75
C CYS A 241 -7.47 -6.61 11.19
N THR A 242 -7.15 -5.40 11.58
CA THR A 242 -7.69 -4.20 10.91
C THR A 242 -6.83 -3.82 9.71
N ALA A 243 -7.39 -3.03 8.79
CA ALA A 243 -6.63 -2.51 7.65
C ALA A 243 -5.49 -1.57 8.10
N GLU A 244 -5.72 -0.83 9.18
CA GLU A 244 -4.75 0.10 9.79
C GLU A 244 -3.55 -0.65 10.39
N GLU A 245 -3.76 -1.80 11.04
CA GLU A 245 -2.65 -2.62 11.55
C GLU A 245 -1.72 -3.09 10.43
N VAL A 246 -2.27 -3.46 9.26
CA VAL A 246 -1.47 -3.78 8.09
C VAL A 246 -0.77 -2.51 7.55
N ALA A 247 -1.47 -1.38 7.52
CA ALA A 247 -0.91 -0.11 7.05
C ALA A 247 0.29 0.35 7.91
N TYR A 248 0.28 0.15 9.23
CA TYR A 248 1.41 0.48 10.10
C TYR A 248 2.67 -0.33 9.79
N LEU A 249 2.52 -1.61 9.46
CA LEU A 249 3.64 -2.42 8.96
C LEU A 249 4.15 -1.87 7.62
N CYS A 250 3.24 -1.45 6.73
CA CYS A 250 3.61 -0.84 5.45
C CYS A 250 4.33 0.50 5.64
N VAL A 251 3.95 1.33 6.63
CA VAL A 251 4.68 2.55 7.01
C VAL A 251 6.12 2.22 7.41
N TYR A 252 6.31 1.23 8.28
CA TYR A 252 7.66 0.77 8.65
C TYR A 252 8.47 0.34 7.41
N LEU A 253 7.89 -0.50 6.55
CA LEU A 253 8.57 -0.98 5.34
C LEU A 253 8.87 0.15 4.34
N ALA A 254 8.01 1.17 4.26
CA ALA A 254 8.20 2.34 3.41
C ALA A 254 9.26 3.30 3.94
N SER A 255 9.53 3.29 5.24
CA SER A 255 10.46 4.21 5.93
C SER A 255 11.92 3.76 5.80
N ASP A 256 12.82 4.65 6.20
CA ASP A 256 14.26 4.39 6.26
C ASP A 256 14.64 3.48 7.46
N GLU A 257 13.74 3.31 8.43
CA GLU A 257 13.89 2.36 9.54
C GLU A 257 14.05 0.91 9.05
N SER A 258 13.51 0.59 7.87
CA SER A 258 13.61 -0.73 7.23
C SER A 258 14.74 -0.83 6.20
N ALA A 259 15.75 0.05 6.25
CA ALA A 259 16.85 0.10 5.26
C ALA A 259 17.61 -1.22 5.11
N TYR A 260 17.69 -2.04 6.15
CA TYR A 260 18.36 -3.36 6.12
C TYR A 260 17.42 -4.53 5.84
N VAL A 261 16.16 -4.25 5.46
CA VAL A 261 15.11 -5.25 5.23
C VAL A 261 14.79 -5.34 3.75
N THR A 262 15.09 -6.46 3.12
CA THR A 262 14.80 -6.73 1.71
C THR A 262 14.67 -8.21 1.41
N GLY A 263 13.91 -8.59 0.37
CA GLY A 263 13.72 -9.96 -0.10
C GLY A 263 12.92 -10.86 0.83
N THR A 264 12.15 -10.28 1.77
CA THR A 264 11.49 -11.05 2.84
C THR A 264 9.97 -10.95 2.81
N GLU A 265 9.35 -11.99 3.40
CA GLU A 265 7.90 -12.06 3.67
C GLU A 265 7.62 -11.54 5.08
N HIS A 266 6.85 -10.47 5.19
CA HIS A 266 6.42 -9.90 6.46
C HIS A 266 5.04 -10.40 6.82
N ILE A 267 4.95 -11.36 7.72
CA ILE A 267 3.71 -12.01 8.10
C ILE A 267 3.03 -11.22 9.20
N ILE A 268 1.73 -10.93 8.99
CA ILE A 268 0.85 -10.28 9.95
C ILE A 268 -0.49 -11.03 9.96
N ASP A 269 -0.59 -12.08 10.77
CA ASP A 269 -1.67 -13.06 10.66
C ASP A 269 -2.36 -13.44 11.99
N GLY A 270 -2.01 -12.80 13.09
CA GLY A 270 -2.58 -13.13 14.41
C GLY A 270 -2.36 -14.59 14.84
N GLY A 271 -1.30 -15.23 14.35
CA GLY A 271 -0.95 -16.62 14.64
C GLY A 271 -1.70 -17.66 13.80
N TRP A 272 -2.36 -17.28 12.70
CA TRP A 272 -3.11 -18.22 11.85
C TRP A 272 -2.25 -19.35 11.28
N ARG A 273 -0.99 -19.09 10.98
CA ARG A 273 -0.08 -20.10 10.42
C ARG A 273 0.50 -21.09 11.44
N LEU A 274 0.40 -20.77 12.73
CA LEU A 274 0.97 -21.55 13.84
C LEU A 274 0.14 -22.80 14.19
#